data_af32d8a8b391b300507d86bca862fb41
#
_entry.id   af32d8a8b391b300507d86bca862fb41
#
_cell.length_a   1.000
_cell.length_b   1.000
_cell.length_c   1.000
_cell.angle_alpha   90.00
_cell.angle_beta   90.00
_cell.angle_gamma   90.00
#
_symmetry.space_group_name_H-M   'P 1'
#
loop_
_entity.id
_entity.type
_entity.pdbx_description
1 polymer ?
#
loop_
_entity_poly.entity_id
_entity_poly.type
_entity_poly.pdbx_seq_one_letter_code
_entity_poly.pdbx_strand_id
1 'polypeptide(L)'
;PTRRSSDLLNNAVIDNNKKSVIRGYGLMQPRIGVSILSANKTIFSKIFSGETGIDIYTTAVSDVYQDLFGEGIFTGKGIYNVDVFNYMLKDEIPENAVLSHDLLEGSYVRTALVTDVEFIDGYPSYYNASSMRLHRWTRGDWQLIRWLKKSSPLSKISKWKIFDNLRRSLIAPSVTILLILALGGVLPDSTDKWVIAAFVAILAPILFDVSEAVVSPALGVSLSGKIENSKMAIEQVFLIFCFIPYQAYMMTDAIIRTLYRVLISKKNLLEWRSAADVEVKVGKKLKNFIEDMWVGSAISVLILVISFNASMSVGFLSIPSCVIWFLSPVIAYVISRDREFESFEITSEEKNYLRKLSRKTWAYFEDFVNDESNWLGPDNYQEDPHNGVAHRTSPTNMGMELT
;
A
#
# COMPACT_ATOMS: atom_id res chain seq x y z
N PRO A 1 -8.17 -36.02 5.21
CA PRO A 1 -8.91 -35.30 6.23
C PRO A 1 -8.44 -33.88 6.25
N THR A 2 -9.31 -32.97 5.87
CA THR A 2 -9.09 -31.55 6.11
C THR A 2 -8.86 -31.39 7.62
N ARG A 3 -7.64 -31.08 8.03
CA ARG A 3 -7.40 -30.67 9.42
C ARG A 3 -8.32 -29.50 9.68
N ARG A 4 -9.24 -29.66 10.61
CA ARG A 4 -10.11 -28.58 11.03
C ARG A 4 -9.22 -27.47 11.53
N SER A 5 -9.57 -26.22 11.26
CA SER A 5 -8.89 -25.04 11.81
C SER A 5 -8.73 -25.07 13.33
N SER A 6 -9.50 -25.96 14.02
CA SER A 6 -9.34 -26.30 15.45
C SER A 6 -7.99 -26.94 15.80
N ASP A 7 -7.28 -27.51 14.85
CA ASP A 7 -6.00 -28.20 15.08
C ASP A 7 -4.79 -27.25 15.01
N LEU A 8 -5.01 -26.00 14.59
CA LEU A 8 -3.99 -24.96 14.65
C LEU A 8 -3.87 -24.46 16.10
N LEU A 9 -2.64 -24.32 16.58
CA LEU A 9 -2.32 -23.80 17.93
C LEU A 9 -2.90 -22.39 18.18
N ASN A 10 -3.34 -21.73 17.13
CA ASN A 10 -3.89 -20.37 17.15
C ASN A 10 -5.41 -20.38 16.95
N ASN A 11 -6.14 -21.01 17.84
CA ASN A 11 -7.60 -20.99 17.79
C ASN A 11 -8.16 -19.64 18.28
N ALA A 12 -9.03 -19.06 17.47
CA ALA A 12 -9.78 -17.88 17.87
C ALA A 12 -10.77 -18.23 18.98
N VAL A 13 -10.69 -17.54 20.11
CA VAL A 13 -11.65 -17.62 21.20
C VAL A 13 -12.57 -16.42 21.17
N ILE A 14 -13.87 -16.67 21.04
CA ILE A 14 -14.90 -15.63 20.91
C ILE A 14 -15.55 -15.37 22.26
N ASP A 15 -15.65 -14.10 22.64
CA ASP A 15 -16.55 -13.64 23.72
C ASP A 15 -17.94 -13.40 23.10
N ASN A 16 -18.87 -14.30 23.36
CA ASN A 16 -20.22 -14.23 22.83
C ASN A 16 -21.00 -12.99 23.30
N ASN A 17 -20.71 -12.47 24.52
CA ASN A 17 -21.39 -11.29 25.06
C ASN A 17 -20.97 -10.01 24.34
N LYS A 18 -19.68 -9.91 23.99
CA LYS A 18 -19.12 -8.74 23.32
C LYS A 18 -19.05 -8.89 21.81
N LYS A 19 -19.34 -10.10 21.29
CA LYS A 19 -19.19 -10.43 19.87
C LYS A 19 -17.81 -9.99 19.35
N SER A 20 -16.75 -10.45 20.01
CA SER A 20 -15.36 -10.10 19.70
C SER A 20 -14.42 -11.28 19.93
N VAL A 21 -13.37 -11.38 19.11
CA VAL A 21 -12.29 -12.34 19.28
C VAL A 21 -11.35 -11.82 20.37
N ILE A 22 -11.27 -12.52 21.52
CA ILE A 22 -10.50 -12.08 22.69
C ILE A 22 -9.12 -12.74 22.78
N ARG A 23 -8.92 -13.89 22.15
CA ARG A 23 -7.66 -14.62 22.12
C ARG A 23 -7.51 -15.35 20.80
N GLY A 24 -6.26 -15.56 20.36
CA GLY A 24 -5.97 -16.12 19.04
C GLY A 24 -6.41 -15.19 17.91
N TYR A 25 -6.41 -15.70 16.69
CA TYR A 25 -6.71 -14.94 15.48
C TYR A 25 -7.65 -15.72 14.59
N GLY A 26 -8.65 -15.10 14.05
CA GLY A 26 -9.55 -15.73 13.10
C GLY A 26 -9.11 -15.52 11.65
N LEU A 27 -8.11 -14.65 11.42
CA LEU A 27 -7.57 -14.34 10.11
C LEU A 27 -6.04 -14.24 10.20
N MET A 28 -5.35 -14.83 9.24
CA MET A 28 -3.90 -14.74 9.07
C MET A 28 -3.59 -14.15 7.71
N GLN A 29 -2.84 -13.05 7.72
CA GLN A 29 -2.41 -12.35 6.52
C GLN A 29 -0.93 -12.59 6.28
N PRO A 30 -0.53 -13.07 5.10
CA PRO A 30 0.87 -13.11 4.69
C PRO A 30 1.40 -11.69 4.43
N ARG A 31 2.71 -11.53 4.46
CA ARG A 31 3.36 -10.31 3.99
C ARG A 31 3.09 -10.12 2.50
N ILE A 32 2.83 -8.87 2.10
CA ILE A 32 2.59 -8.53 0.69
C ILE A 32 3.80 -7.76 0.16
N GLY A 33 4.60 -8.44 -0.66
CA GLY A 33 5.69 -7.83 -1.40
C GLY A 33 5.25 -7.26 -2.75
N VAL A 34 6.10 -6.44 -3.35
CA VAL A 34 5.84 -5.84 -4.67
C VAL A 34 6.67 -6.56 -5.75
N SER A 35 6.04 -6.87 -6.87
CA SER A 35 6.73 -7.45 -8.03
C SER A 35 7.83 -6.51 -8.54
N ILE A 36 9.05 -7.03 -8.65
CA ILE A 36 10.21 -6.31 -9.18
C ILE A 36 9.93 -5.76 -10.58
N LEU A 37 9.20 -6.50 -11.41
CA LEU A 37 8.85 -6.07 -12.77
C LEU A 37 7.93 -4.85 -12.74
N SER A 38 6.90 -4.85 -11.90
CA SER A 38 5.98 -3.71 -11.79
C SER A 38 6.64 -2.52 -11.10
N ALA A 39 7.49 -2.76 -10.08
CA ALA A 39 8.22 -1.72 -9.37
C ALA A 39 9.19 -0.95 -10.28
N ASN A 40 9.82 -1.62 -11.23
CA ASN A 40 10.81 -0.99 -12.10
C ASN A 40 10.27 -0.50 -13.45
N LYS A 41 8.99 -0.68 -13.74
CA LYS A 41 8.41 -0.38 -15.05
C LYS A 41 8.47 1.10 -15.44
N THR A 42 8.35 2.01 -14.49
CA THR A 42 8.44 3.46 -14.69
C THR A 42 9.30 4.10 -13.60
N ILE A 43 9.67 5.36 -13.76
CA ILE A 43 10.34 6.13 -12.69
C ILE A 43 9.37 6.29 -11.51
N PHE A 44 8.09 6.55 -11.78
CA PHE A 44 7.05 6.66 -10.75
C PHE A 44 6.98 5.39 -9.90
N SER A 45 6.80 4.22 -10.53
CA SER A 45 6.70 2.97 -9.79
C SER A 45 7.98 2.66 -9.01
N LYS A 46 9.17 2.97 -9.55
CA LYS A 46 10.45 2.78 -8.85
C LYS A 46 10.54 3.62 -7.57
N ILE A 47 10.12 4.88 -7.61
CA ILE A 47 10.18 5.78 -6.45
C ILE A 47 9.12 5.42 -5.39
N PHE A 48 7.91 5.05 -5.80
CA PHE A 48 6.78 4.90 -4.89
C PHE A 48 6.47 3.46 -4.47
N SER A 49 7.01 2.43 -5.13
CA SER A 49 6.83 1.04 -4.71
C SER A 49 7.55 0.70 -3.41
N GLY A 50 8.70 1.34 -3.13
CA GLY A 50 9.47 1.23 -1.91
C GLY A 50 9.92 -0.20 -1.56
N GLU A 51 10.68 -0.33 -0.48
CA GLU A 51 11.02 -1.65 0.11
C GLU A 51 9.90 -2.19 1.02
N THR A 52 9.02 -1.31 1.50
CA THR A 52 7.98 -1.62 2.48
C THR A 52 6.72 -2.26 1.90
N GLY A 53 6.62 -2.39 0.58
CA GLY A 53 5.43 -2.95 -0.05
C GLY A 53 4.21 -2.01 -0.05
N ILE A 54 3.01 -2.60 0.01
CA ILE A 54 1.75 -1.85 -0.11
C ILE A 54 1.32 -1.23 1.22
N ASP A 55 1.68 -1.84 2.33
CA ASP A 55 1.32 -1.41 3.68
C ASP A 55 2.52 -0.78 4.39
N ILE A 56 2.38 0.48 4.77
CA ILE A 56 3.44 1.25 5.46
C ILE A 56 3.67 0.80 6.91
N TYR A 57 2.75 0.05 7.50
CA TYR A 57 2.85 -0.42 8.89
C TYR A 57 3.52 -1.78 9.02
N THR A 58 3.67 -2.51 7.92
CA THR A 58 4.27 -3.85 7.91
C THR A 58 5.64 -3.82 7.26
N THR A 59 6.61 -4.38 7.95
CA THR A 59 7.94 -4.67 7.41
C THR A 59 8.13 -6.17 7.21
N ALA A 60 9.29 -6.59 6.72
CA ALA A 60 9.62 -8.00 6.57
C ALA A 60 9.54 -8.79 7.90
N VAL A 61 9.65 -8.13 9.04
CA VAL A 61 9.79 -8.77 10.36
C VAL A 61 8.70 -8.35 11.33
N SER A 62 8.10 -7.16 11.17
CA SER A 62 7.26 -6.52 12.19
C SER A 62 6.01 -5.90 11.59
N ASP A 63 4.93 -5.92 12.37
CA ASP A 63 3.73 -5.11 12.19
C ASP A 63 3.53 -4.32 13.47
N VAL A 64 3.61 -2.99 13.39
CA VAL A 64 3.53 -2.09 14.55
C VAL A 64 2.27 -2.32 15.38
N TYR A 65 1.14 -2.59 14.75
CA TYR A 65 -0.10 -2.86 15.48
C TYR A 65 -0.10 -4.25 16.13
N GLN A 66 0.44 -5.26 15.46
CA GLN A 66 0.57 -6.60 16.05
C GLN A 66 1.53 -6.61 17.21
N ASP A 67 2.67 -5.94 17.10
CA ASP A 67 3.69 -5.90 18.14
C ASP A 67 3.22 -5.14 19.39
N LEU A 68 2.53 -4.01 19.20
CA LEU A 68 2.08 -3.18 20.30
C LEU A 68 0.72 -3.59 20.88
N PHE A 69 -0.19 -4.10 20.05
CA PHE A 69 -1.59 -4.34 20.43
C PHE A 69 -2.06 -5.78 20.20
N GLY A 70 -1.20 -6.64 19.67
CA GLY A 70 -1.50 -8.04 19.44
C GLY A 70 -2.51 -8.29 18.31
N GLU A 71 -2.71 -7.35 17.39
CA GLU A 71 -3.55 -7.51 16.21
C GLU A 71 -3.01 -6.72 15.01
N GLY A 72 -2.82 -7.38 13.87
CA GLY A 72 -2.34 -6.78 12.63
C GLY A 72 -3.44 -6.05 11.83
N ILE A 73 -3.07 -5.62 10.62
CA ILE A 73 -3.99 -5.04 9.63
C ILE A 73 -4.26 -6.07 8.54
N PHE A 74 -5.51 -6.20 8.10
CA PHE A 74 -5.87 -7.03 6.95
C PHE A 74 -5.97 -6.17 5.68
N THR A 75 -5.32 -6.62 4.61
CA THR A 75 -5.25 -5.94 3.32
C THR A 75 -5.91 -6.73 2.17
N GLY A 76 -6.77 -7.70 2.53
CA GLY A 76 -7.59 -8.43 1.57
C GLY A 76 -6.98 -9.73 1.03
N LYS A 77 -5.84 -10.17 1.57
CA LYS A 77 -5.20 -11.42 1.15
C LYS A 77 -4.78 -12.23 2.36
N GLY A 78 -5.37 -13.39 2.55
CA GLY A 78 -5.05 -14.20 3.73
C GLY A 78 -5.87 -15.48 3.84
N ILE A 79 -5.62 -16.20 4.91
CA ILE A 79 -6.37 -17.39 5.29
C ILE A 79 -7.20 -17.06 6.52
N TYR A 80 -8.48 -17.47 6.52
CA TYR A 80 -9.38 -17.23 7.65
C TYR A 80 -10.10 -18.49 8.10
N ASN A 81 -10.45 -18.52 9.37
CA ASN A 81 -11.31 -19.53 9.93
C ASN A 81 -12.75 -19.24 9.51
N VAL A 82 -13.33 -20.10 8.68
CA VAL A 82 -14.66 -19.90 8.08
C VAL A 82 -15.76 -19.78 9.14
N ASP A 83 -15.71 -20.58 10.18
CA ASP A 83 -16.73 -20.59 11.25
C ASP A 83 -16.69 -19.28 12.04
N VAL A 84 -15.48 -18.83 12.41
CA VAL A 84 -15.26 -17.55 13.11
C VAL A 84 -15.66 -16.38 12.22
N PHE A 85 -15.25 -16.39 10.96
CA PHE A 85 -15.56 -15.36 9.98
C PHE A 85 -17.09 -15.21 9.81
N ASN A 86 -17.78 -16.31 9.56
CA ASN A 86 -19.23 -16.31 9.40
C ASN A 86 -19.93 -15.86 10.67
N TYR A 87 -19.53 -16.38 11.84
CA TYR A 87 -20.14 -16.00 13.10
C TYR A 87 -19.97 -14.51 13.44
N MET A 88 -18.76 -13.98 13.22
CA MET A 88 -18.43 -12.60 13.57
C MET A 88 -19.01 -11.56 12.63
N LEU A 89 -19.12 -11.88 11.34
CA LEU A 89 -19.50 -10.91 10.30
C LEU A 89 -20.96 -11.02 9.86
N LYS A 90 -21.64 -12.11 10.23
CA LYS A 90 -23.04 -12.29 9.90
C LYS A 90 -23.87 -11.13 10.45
N ASP A 91 -24.57 -10.44 9.55
CA ASP A 91 -25.46 -9.30 9.81
C ASP A 91 -24.75 -8.01 10.33
N GLU A 92 -23.40 -7.99 10.41
CA GLU A 92 -22.66 -6.81 10.89
C GLU A 92 -22.34 -5.80 9.76
N ILE A 93 -22.16 -6.28 8.56
CA ILE A 93 -21.90 -5.46 7.39
C ILE A 93 -23.14 -5.47 6.50
N PRO A 94 -23.83 -4.33 6.35
CA PRO A 94 -25.01 -4.26 5.47
C PRO A 94 -24.63 -4.58 4.04
N GLU A 95 -25.49 -5.32 3.34
CA GLU A 95 -25.27 -5.64 1.94
C GLU A 95 -25.10 -4.37 1.08
N ASN A 96 -24.20 -4.45 0.12
CA ASN A 96 -23.91 -3.38 -0.84
C ASN A 96 -23.52 -2.01 -0.22
N ALA A 97 -23.03 -1.99 1.01
CA ALA A 97 -22.76 -0.75 1.75
C ALA A 97 -21.28 -0.34 1.78
N VAL A 98 -20.35 -1.29 1.64
CA VAL A 98 -18.90 -1.06 1.85
C VAL A 98 -18.12 -1.50 0.63
N LEU A 99 -17.33 -0.59 0.08
CA LEU A 99 -16.50 -0.80 -1.11
C LEU A 99 -15.18 -1.52 -0.80
N SER A 100 -14.55 -1.18 0.33
CA SER A 100 -13.32 -1.79 0.83
C SER A 100 -13.60 -2.27 2.25
N HIS A 101 -13.79 -3.56 2.40
CA HIS A 101 -14.22 -4.19 3.65
C HIS A 101 -13.06 -4.83 4.43
N ASP A 102 -11.88 -4.92 3.82
CA ASP A 102 -10.73 -5.64 4.37
C ASP A 102 -10.39 -5.22 5.81
N LEU A 103 -10.19 -3.90 6.03
CA LEU A 103 -9.90 -3.36 7.36
C LEU A 103 -11.01 -3.68 8.38
N LEU A 104 -12.27 -3.67 7.93
CA LEU A 104 -13.41 -3.95 8.79
C LEU A 104 -13.47 -5.43 9.16
N GLU A 105 -13.32 -6.31 8.18
CA GLU A 105 -13.25 -7.76 8.39
C GLU A 105 -12.12 -8.13 9.36
N GLY A 106 -10.91 -7.65 9.10
CA GLY A 106 -9.77 -7.85 9.98
C GLY A 106 -10.00 -7.35 11.40
N SER A 107 -10.75 -6.26 11.55
CA SER A 107 -11.12 -5.68 12.86
C SER A 107 -12.11 -6.54 13.64
N TYR A 108 -13.06 -7.19 12.97
CA TYR A 108 -14.02 -8.10 13.63
C TYR A 108 -13.39 -9.44 13.97
N VAL A 109 -12.58 -9.98 13.07
CA VAL A 109 -12.10 -11.36 13.14
C VAL A 109 -10.74 -11.47 13.85
N ARG A 110 -10.08 -10.35 14.09
CA ARG A 110 -8.72 -10.21 14.64
C ARG A 110 -7.67 -10.87 13.73
N THR A 111 -6.86 -10.02 13.12
CA THR A 111 -5.85 -10.41 12.14
C THR A 111 -4.48 -10.65 12.77
N ALA A 112 -3.76 -11.67 12.32
CA ALA A 112 -2.34 -11.83 12.55
C ALA A 112 -1.56 -11.65 11.24
N LEU A 113 -0.40 -11.00 11.30
CA LEU A 113 0.59 -11.01 10.23
C LEU A 113 1.44 -12.27 10.34
N VAL A 114 1.62 -12.97 9.22
CA VAL A 114 2.50 -14.14 9.06
C VAL A 114 3.68 -13.69 8.20
N THR A 115 4.84 -13.50 8.84
CA THR A 115 6.02 -12.86 8.21
C THR A 115 6.87 -13.83 7.37
N ASP A 116 6.77 -15.11 7.62
CA ASP A 116 7.47 -16.18 6.92
C ASP A 116 6.81 -16.60 5.59
N VAL A 117 5.62 -16.06 5.31
CA VAL A 117 4.91 -16.25 4.04
C VAL A 117 4.77 -14.90 3.35
N GLU A 118 5.19 -14.84 2.08
CA GLU A 118 5.09 -13.64 1.27
C GLU A 118 4.29 -13.89 -0.01
N PHE A 119 3.35 -12.98 -0.29
CA PHE A 119 2.65 -12.92 -1.57
C PHE A 119 3.17 -11.72 -2.37
N ILE A 120 3.48 -11.93 -3.64
CA ILE A 120 3.93 -10.89 -4.53
C ILE A 120 2.75 -10.31 -5.30
N ASP A 121 2.56 -9.00 -5.19
CA ASP A 121 1.50 -8.27 -5.90
C ASP A 121 2.07 -7.22 -6.86
N GLY A 122 1.26 -6.77 -7.82
CA GLY A 122 1.62 -5.70 -8.74
C GLY A 122 1.48 -4.31 -8.10
N TYR A 123 2.39 -3.41 -8.42
CA TYR A 123 2.28 -1.99 -8.09
C TYR A 123 1.77 -1.19 -9.30
N PRO A 124 0.92 -0.16 -9.14
CA PRO A 124 0.48 0.69 -10.25
C PRO A 124 1.68 1.33 -10.94
N SER A 125 1.78 1.11 -12.25
CA SER A 125 2.95 1.59 -13.01
C SER A 125 2.88 3.08 -13.32
N TYR A 126 1.67 3.66 -13.38
CA TYR A 126 1.42 5.03 -13.81
C TYR A 126 0.79 5.87 -12.68
N TYR A 127 1.18 7.14 -12.57
CA TYR A 127 0.67 8.03 -11.53
C TYR A 127 -0.86 8.17 -11.56
N ASN A 128 -1.47 8.31 -12.74
CA ASN A 128 -2.93 8.43 -12.85
C ASN A 128 -3.65 7.13 -12.43
N ALA A 129 -3.09 5.94 -12.73
CA ALA A 129 -3.61 4.67 -12.24
C ALA A 129 -3.53 4.58 -10.70
N SER A 130 -2.41 5.00 -10.12
CA SER A 130 -2.20 5.08 -8.68
C SER A 130 -3.18 6.05 -8.01
N SER A 131 -3.40 7.22 -8.61
CA SER A 131 -4.34 8.24 -8.13
C SER A 131 -5.78 7.70 -8.12
N MET A 132 -6.21 7.00 -9.16
CA MET A 132 -7.54 6.37 -9.20
C MET A 132 -7.69 5.28 -8.13
N ARG A 133 -6.63 4.50 -7.86
CA ARG A 133 -6.60 3.51 -6.79
C ARG A 133 -6.75 4.18 -5.42
N LEU A 134 -5.99 5.26 -5.18
CA LEU A 134 -6.04 6.02 -3.94
C LEU A 134 -7.41 6.68 -3.72
N HIS A 135 -8.02 7.25 -4.77
CA HIS A 135 -9.38 7.79 -4.73
C HIS A 135 -10.40 6.71 -4.32
N ARG A 136 -10.28 5.50 -4.88
CA ARG A 136 -11.14 4.37 -4.52
C ARG A 136 -10.96 3.97 -3.06
N TRP A 137 -9.74 3.86 -2.57
CA TRP A 137 -9.45 3.53 -1.18
C TRP A 137 -10.00 4.58 -0.21
N THR A 138 -9.77 5.86 -0.50
CA THR A 138 -10.36 6.96 0.28
C THR A 138 -11.89 6.87 0.35
N ARG A 139 -12.55 6.52 -0.75
CA ARG A 139 -14.01 6.29 -0.74
C ARG A 139 -14.40 5.13 0.17
N GLY A 140 -13.68 4.02 0.11
CA GLY A 140 -13.87 2.87 1.00
C GLY A 140 -13.70 3.24 2.47
N ASP A 141 -12.61 3.93 2.81
CA ASP A 141 -12.34 4.36 4.18
C ASP A 141 -13.45 5.25 4.75
N TRP A 142 -13.92 6.23 3.97
CA TRP A 142 -14.99 7.13 4.42
C TRP A 142 -16.36 6.46 4.54
N GLN A 143 -16.59 5.32 3.91
CA GLN A 143 -17.77 4.51 4.17
C GLN A 143 -17.75 3.88 5.57
N LEU A 144 -16.55 3.67 6.14
CA LEU A 144 -16.38 3.09 7.47
C LEU A 144 -16.64 4.06 8.61
N ILE A 145 -16.88 5.35 8.35
CA ILE A 145 -17.10 6.38 9.38
C ILE A 145 -18.22 6.01 10.39
N ARG A 146 -19.21 5.23 9.95
CA ARG A 146 -20.30 4.78 10.82
C ARG A 146 -19.83 3.86 11.96
N TRP A 147 -18.73 3.13 11.78
CA TRP A 147 -18.17 2.23 12.79
C TRP A 147 -17.35 2.93 13.87
N LEU A 148 -17.08 4.23 13.73
CA LEU A 148 -16.47 5.04 14.80
C LEU A 148 -17.43 5.37 15.94
N LYS A 149 -18.74 5.15 15.78
CA LYS A 149 -19.74 5.38 16.83
C LYS A 149 -19.44 4.53 18.07
N LYS A 150 -19.84 5.03 19.25
CA LYS A 150 -19.70 4.31 20.52
C LYS A 150 -20.44 2.97 20.54
N SER A 151 -21.56 2.88 19.83
CA SER A 151 -22.38 1.66 19.72
C SER A 151 -21.75 0.56 18.87
N SER A 152 -20.72 0.84 18.12
CA SER A 152 -19.99 -0.16 17.32
C SER A 152 -19.24 -1.13 18.25
N PRO A 153 -19.29 -2.47 17.99
CA PRO A 153 -18.62 -3.48 18.80
C PRO A 153 -17.10 -3.49 18.64
N LEU A 154 -16.55 -2.72 17.69
CA LEU A 154 -15.12 -2.68 17.39
C LEU A 154 -14.29 -2.21 18.59
N SER A 155 -13.09 -2.80 18.72
CA SER A 155 -12.08 -2.41 19.72
C SER A 155 -11.65 -0.93 19.53
N LYS A 156 -11.05 -0.36 20.58
CA LYS A 156 -10.51 1.02 20.49
C LYS A 156 -9.42 1.12 19.41
N ILE A 157 -8.58 0.10 19.29
CA ILE A 157 -7.50 0.09 18.28
C ILE A 157 -8.06 -0.06 16.88
N SER A 158 -9.09 -0.88 16.67
CA SER A 158 -9.76 -0.99 15.37
C SER A 158 -10.41 0.33 14.95
N LYS A 159 -11.04 1.06 15.89
CA LYS A 159 -11.56 2.42 15.65
C LYS A 159 -10.44 3.40 15.33
N TRP A 160 -9.29 3.29 16.00
CA TRP A 160 -8.12 4.09 15.70
C TRP A 160 -7.59 3.83 14.28
N LYS A 161 -7.49 2.58 13.85
CA LYS A 161 -7.07 2.22 12.47
C LYS A 161 -7.99 2.88 11.42
N ILE A 162 -9.31 2.82 11.63
CA ILE A 162 -10.28 3.50 10.76
C ILE A 162 -10.05 5.02 10.79
N PHE A 163 -9.96 5.62 11.96
CA PHE A 163 -9.75 7.06 12.12
C PHE A 163 -8.44 7.52 11.47
N ASP A 164 -7.36 6.75 11.61
CA ASP A 164 -6.07 7.07 11.02
C ASP A 164 -6.12 7.10 9.48
N ASN A 165 -6.85 6.17 8.84
CA ASN A 165 -7.08 6.21 7.40
C ASN A 165 -7.83 7.50 6.98
N LEU A 166 -8.89 7.87 7.72
CA LEU A 166 -9.62 9.12 7.46
C LEU A 166 -8.71 10.33 7.61
N ARG A 167 -7.94 10.41 8.70
CA ARG A 167 -6.97 11.49 8.97
C ARG A 167 -5.95 11.62 7.84
N ARG A 168 -5.38 10.51 7.37
CA ARG A 168 -4.41 10.51 6.27
C ARG A 168 -4.98 11.09 4.97
N SER A 169 -6.22 10.79 4.65
CA SER A 169 -6.89 11.35 3.47
C SER A 169 -7.12 12.86 3.54
N LEU A 170 -7.07 13.46 4.74
CA LEU A 170 -7.22 14.90 4.95
C LEU A 170 -5.90 15.68 4.87
N ILE A 171 -4.74 15.01 4.80
CA ILE A 171 -3.43 15.69 4.81
C ILE A 171 -3.30 16.62 3.59
N ALA A 172 -3.46 16.10 2.37
CA ALA A 172 -3.32 16.93 1.16
C ALA A 172 -4.34 18.09 1.10
N PRO A 173 -5.64 17.91 1.38
CA PRO A 173 -6.59 19.03 1.52
C PRO A 173 -6.16 20.07 2.55
N SER A 174 -5.75 19.63 3.75
CA SER A 174 -5.36 20.56 4.84
C SER A 174 -4.11 21.36 4.49
N VAL A 175 -3.09 20.71 3.91
CA VAL A 175 -1.87 21.40 3.47
C VAL A 175 -2.17 22.38 2.34
N THR A 176 -3.03 22.01 1.40
CA THR A 176 -3.43 22.92 0.30
C THR A 176 -4.20 24.13 0.82
N ILE A 177 -5.11 23.95 1.77
CA ILE A 177 -5.83 25.07 2.42
C ILE A 177 -4.82 25.96 3.17
N LEU A 178 -3.90 25.36 3.94
CA LEU A 178 -2.85 26.12 4.63
C LEU A 178 -2.06 27.00 3.65
N LEU A 179 -1.66 26.43 2.51
CA LEU A 179 -0.89 27.15 1.48
C LEU A 179 -1.73 28.25 0.82
N ILE A 180 -3.02 28.02 0.55
CA ILE A 180 -3.92 29.05 0.02
C ILE A 180 -4.04 30.23 1.00
N LEU A 181 -4.22 29.95 2.29
CA LEU A 181 -4.32 30.99 3.33
C LEU A 181 -3.01 31.75 3.52
N ALA A 182 -1.89 31.06 3.47
CA ALA A 182 -0.57 31.65 3.60
C ALA A 182 -0.24 32.56 2.39
N LEU A 183 -0.40 32.03 1.18
CA LEU A 183 -0.11 32.75 -0.05
C LEU A 183 -1.14 33.86 -0.34
N GLY A 184 -2.34 33.74 0.21
CA GLY A 184 -3.37 34.78 0.19
C GLY A 184 -3.17 35.89 1.22
N GLY A 185 -2.10 35.86 2.02
CA GLY A 185 -1.81 36.89 3.02
C GLY A 185 -2.74 36.89 4.25
N VAL A 186 -3.46 35.78 4.48
CA VAL A 186 -4.37 35.64 5.64
C VAL A 186 -3.59 35.24 6.88
N LEU A 187 -2.50 34.47 6.72
CA LEU A 187 -1.68 34.03 7.82
C LEU A 187 -0.58 35.05 8.16
N PRO A 188 -0.23 35.21 9.45
CA PRO A 188 0.87 36.06 9.85
C PRO A 188 2.20 35.53 9.33
N ASP A 189 3.22 36.35 9.33
CA ASP A 189 4.59 36.05 8.85
C ASP A 189 4.74 35.96 7.32
N SER A 190 5.98 35.70 6.88
CA SER A 190 6.29 35.56 5.46
C SER A 190 5.71 34.27 4.89
N THR A 191 5.24 34.32 3.66
CA THR A 191 4.69 33.16 2.92
C THR A 191 5.69 32.01 2.83
N ASP A 192 7.00 32.30 2.72
CA ASP A 192 8.05 31.28 2.64
C ASP A 192 8.13 30.39 3.88
N LYS A 193 7.90 30.95 5.08
CA LYS A 193 7.87 30.15 6.32
C LYS A 193 6.77 29.08 6.26
N TRP A 194 5.60 29.41 5.71
CA TRP A 194 4.47 28.47 5.59
C TRP A 194 4.70 27.44 4.50
N VAL A 195 5.34 27.82 3.39
CA VAL A 195 5.75 26.86 2.36
C VAL A 195 6.77 25.87 2.92
N ILE A 196 7.76 26.36 3.69
CA ILE A 196 8.74 25.50 4.37
C ILE A 196 8.03 24.60 5.41
N ALA A 197 7.11 25.16 6.20
CA ALA A 197 6.36 24.35 7.18
C ALA A 197 5.54 23.25 6.53
N ALA A 198 4.88 23.52 5.40
CA ALA A 198 4.17 22.53 4.62
C ALA A 198 5.12 21.43 4.09
N PHE A 199 6.28 21.82 3.58
CA PHE A 199 7.29 20.89 3.09
C PHE A 199 7.86 20.02 4.23
N VAL A 200 8.17 20.61 5.39
CA VAL A 200 8.62 19.89 6.58
C VAL A 200 7.56 18.93 7.10
N ALA A 201 6.29 19.32 7.08
CA ALA A 201 5.19 18.44 7.49
C ALA A 201 5.08 17.18 6.61
N ILE A 202 5.35 17.31 5.30
CA ILE A 202 5.38 16.19 4.35
C ILE A 202 6.64 15.34 4.55
N LEU A 203 7.76 15.99 4.84
CA LEU A 203 9.05 15.35 5.03
C LEU A 203 9.15 14.60 6.37
N ALA A 204 8.39 15.02 7.38
CA ALA A 204 8.51 14.50 8.75
C ALA A 204 8.45 12.96 8.86
N PRO A 205 7.52 12.23 8.24
CA PRO A 205 7.52 10.77 8.27
C PRO A 205 8.82 10.17 7.75
N ILE A 206 9.31 10.69 6.63
CA ILE A 206 10.53 10.20 5.97
C ILE A 206 11.79 10.53 6.80
N LEU A 207 11.80 11.67 7.48
CA LEU A 207 12.89 11.99 8.41
C LEU A 207 12.95 11.00 9.58
N PHE A 208 11.82 10.52 10.07
CA PHE A 208 11.79 9.47 11.08
C PHE A 208 12.36 8.17 10.54
N ASP A 209 11.96 7.71 9.35
CA ASP A 209 12.47 6.49 8.73
C ASP A 209 13.99 6.57 8.50
N VAL A 210 14.48 7.71 7.99
CA VAL A 210 15.92 7.95 7.79
C VAL A 210 16.66 8.00 9.13
N SER A 211 16.10 8.65 10.16
CA SER A 211 16.70 8.71 11.49
C SER A 211 16.82 7.33 12.14
N GLU A 212 15.83 6.49 11.99
CA GLU A 212 15.85 5.11 12.46
C GLU A 212 16.94 4.30 11.75
N ALA A 213 17.04 4.43 10.42
CA ALA A 213 18.09 3.77 9.64
C ALA A 213 19.51 4.20 10.02
N VAL A 214 19.69 5.45 10.48
CA VAL A 214 20.99 5.98 10.95
C VAL A 214 21.30 5.53 12.38
N VAL A 215 20.29 5.52 13.25
CA VAL A 215 20.46 5.20 14.69
C VAL A 215 20.57 3.69 14.92
N SER A 216 20.00 2.85 14.05
CA SER A 216 20.06 1.38 14.15
C SER A 216 21.15 0.80 13.25
N PRO A 217 22.42 0.74 13.67
CA PRO A 217 23.52 0.21 12.85
C PRO A 217 23.46 -1.32 12.69
N ALA A 218 22.52 -2.00 13.34
CA ALA A 218 22.53 -3.45 13.56
C ALA A 218 22.10 -4.31 12.37
N LEU A 219 21.63 -3.76 11.26
CA LEU A 219 20.98 -4.57 10.21
C LEU A 219 21.78 -4.77 8.92
N GLY A 220 23.10 -4.63 8.94
CA GLY A 220 23.94 -5.09 7.81
C GLY A 220 23.70 -4.40 6.45
N VAL A 221 22.91 -3.34 6.41
CA VAL A 221 22.68 -2.57 5.18
C VAL A 221 23.94 -1.80 4.82
N SER A 222 24.43 -1.99 3.60
CA SER A 222 25.61 -1.28 3.11
C SER A 222 25.39 0.24 3.10
N LEU A 223 26.47 1.01 3.27
CA LEU A 223 26.39 2.47 3.23
C LEU A 223 25.82 2.98 1.89
N SER A 224 26.12 2.30 0.78
CA SER A 224 25.57 2.60 -0.54
C SER A 224 24.06 2.41 -0.60
N GLY A 225 23.51 1.34 -0.01
CA GLY A 225 22.06 1.12 0.07
C GLY A 225 21.37 2.20 0.90
N LYS A 226 21.97 2.63 2.02
CA LYS A 226 21.43 3.73 2.85
C LYS A 226 21.35 5.06 2.08
N ILE A 227 22.38 5.37 1.28
CA ILE A 227 22.42 6.59 0.45
C ILE A 227 21.36 6.52 -0.65
N GLU A 228 21.19 5.36 -1.31
CA GLU A 228 20.19 5.19 -2.37
C GLU A 228 18.76 5.31 -1.82
N ASN A 229 18.48 4.71 -0.68
CA ASN A 229 17.18 4.84 0.01
C ASN A 229 16.90 6.28 0.41
N SER A 230 17.89 7.00 0.96
CA SER A 230 17.73 8.42 1.31
C SER A 230 17.46 9.28 0.08
N LYS A 231 18.11 8.99 -1.06
CA LYS A 231 17.86 9.69 -2.32
C LYS A 231 16.43 9.45 -2.81
N MET A 232 15.97 8.20 -2.84
CA MET A 232 14.59 7.87 -3.24
C MET A 232 13.57 8.55 -2.32
N ALA A 233 13.82 8.59 -1.01
CA ALA A 233 12.98 9.28 -0.05
C ALA A 233 12.85 10.79 -0.35
N ILE A 234 13.95 11.46 -0.67
CA ILE A 234 13.95 12.88 -1.07
C ILE A 234 13.17 13.09 -2.37
N GLU A 235 13.38 12.24 -3.38
CA GLU A 235 12.65 12.27 -4.64
C GLU A 235 11.14 12.07 -4.41
N GLN A 236 10.76 11.17 -3.52
CA GLN A 236 9.38 10.90 -3.14
C GLN A 236 8.73 12.13 -2.50
N VAL A 237 9.40 12.79 -1.54
CA VAL A 237 8.91 14.03 -0.91
C VAL A 237 8.70 15.13 -1.94
N PHE A 238 9.67 15.32 -2.82
CA PHE A 238 9.57 16.31 -3.89
C PHE A 238 8.35 16.04 -4.79
N LEU A 239 8.15 14.80 -5.21
CA LEU A 239 7.00 14.43 -6.05
C LEU A 239 5.67 14.55 -5.30
N ILE A 240 5.61 14.19 -4.02
CA ILE A 240 4.43 14.41 -3.18
C ILE A 240 4.09 15.91 -3.16
N PHE A 241 5.09 16.79 -2.95
CA PHE A 241 4.89 18.24 -2.99
C PHE A 241 4.38 18.70 -4.37
N CYS A 242 4.94 18.18 -5.47
CA CYS A 242 4.48 18.51 -6.82
C CYS A 242 3.00 18.18 -7.06
N PHE A 243 2.49 17.14 -6.42
CA PHE A 243 1.14 16.65 -6.67
C PHE A 243 0.10 17.07 -5.62
N ILE A 244 0.48 17.79 -4.58
CA ILE A 244 -0.41 18.18 -3.47
C ILE A 244 -1.73 18.82 -3.92
N PRO A 245 -1.77 19.83 -4.80
CA PRO A 245 -3.06 20.45 -5.16
C PRO A 245 -3.99 19.48 -5.89
N TYR A 246 -3.44 18.62 -6.74
CA TYR A 246 -4.23 17.61 -7.41
C TYR A 246 -4.71 16.52 -6.44
N GLN A 247 -3.83 16.05 -5.54
CA GLN A 247 -4.21 15.09 -4.49
C GLN A 247 -5.28 15.67 -3.57
N ALA A 248 -5.18 16.94 -3.21
CA ALA A 248 -6.19 17.62 -2.40
C ALA A 248 -7.56 17.62 -3.08
N TYR A 249 -7.61 17.97 -4.37
CA TYR A 249 -8.85 17.88 -5.16
C TYR A 249 -9.41 16.46 -5.17
N MET A 250 -8.58 15.49 -5.51
CA MET A 250 -8.97 14.08 -5.64
C MET A 250 -9.49 13.50 -4.32
N MET A 251 -8.79 13.78 -3.18
CA MET A 251 -9.23 13.36 -1.86
C MET A 251 -10.53 14.04 -1.45
N THR A 252 -10.66 15.34 -1.70
CA THR A 252 -11.87 16.10 -1.39
C THR A 252 -13.07 15.58 -2.19
N ASP A 253 -12.90 15.32 -3.51
CA ASP A 253 -13.95 14.70 -4.33
C ASP A 253 -14.35 13.32 -3.77
N ALA A 254 -13.38 12.47 -3.44
CA ALA A 254 -13.66 11.15 -2.88
C ALA A 254 -14.46 11.24 -1.57
N ILE A 255 -14.07 12.15 -0.68
CA ILE A 255 -14.72 12.38 0.60
C ILE A 255 -16.15 12.89 0.42
N ILE A 256 -16.33 13.98 -0.32
CA ILE A 256 -17.65 14.61 -0.54
C ILE A 256 -18.59 13.63 -1.24
N ARG A 257 -18.12 12.98 -2.30
CA ARG A 257 -18.88 11.98 -3.06
C ARG A 257 -19.32 10.83 -2.16
N THR A 258 -18.45 10.34 -1.28
CA THR A 258 -18.76 9.25 -0.37
C THR A 258 -19.76 9.69 0.69
N LEU A 259 -19.54 10.82 1.35
CA LEU A 259 -20.47 11.35 2.34
C LEU A 259 -21.86 11.60 1.74
N TYR A 260 -21.94 12.20 0.56
CA TYR A 260 -23.21 12.38 -0.16
C TYR A 260 -23.90 11.03 -0.44
N ARG A 261 -23.13 10.02 -0.91
CA ARG A 261 -23.66 8.69 -1.21
C ARG A 261 -24.10 7.95 0.06
N VAL A 262 -23.34 8.04 1.15
CA VAL A 262 -23.65 7.36 2.42
C VAL A 262 -24.81 8.02 3.17
N LEU A 263 -24.88 9.35 3.17
CA LEU A 263 -25.84 10.09 4.00
C LEU A 263 -27.13 10.43 3.24
N ILE A 264 -27.04 10.75 1.95
CA ILE A 264 -28.14 11.33 1.18
C ILE A 264 -28.67 10.34 0.14
N SER A 265 -27.90 10.05 -0.91
CA SER A 265 -28.42 9.31 -2.08
C SER A 265 -28.56 7.80 -1.85
N LYS A 266 -27.72 7.20 -1.04
CA LYS A 266 -27.64 5.75 -0.76
C LYS A 266 -27.50 4.88 -2.02
N LYS A 267 -27.01 5.47 -3.12
CA LYS A 267 -26.82 4.81 -4.42
C LYS A 267 -25.33 4.77 -4.82
N ASN A 268 -24.97 3.81 -5.68
CA ASN A 268 -23.63 3.66 -6.27
C ASN A 268 -22.50 3.54 -5.23
N LEU A 269 -22.76 2.87 -4.10
CA LEU A 269 -21.78 2.69 -3.04
C LEU A 269 -20.65 1.75 -3.46
N LEU A 270 -20.94 0.74 -4.27
CA LEU A 270 -19.98 -0.27 -4.74
C LEU A 270 -19.39 0.00 -6.13
N GLU A 271 -19.52 1.23 -6.64
CA GLU A 271 -18.95 1.57 -7.94
C GLU A 271 -17.41 1.52 -7.88
N TRP A 272 -16.81 0.54 -8.56
CA TRP A 272 -15.35 0.40 -8.63
C TRP A 272 -14.90 -0.24 -9.95
N ARG A 273 -13.61 -0.10 -10.24
CA ARG A 273 -12.93 -0.78 -11.33
C ARG A 273 -11.73 -1.55 -10.77
N SER A 274 -11.43 -2.70 -11.34
CA SER A 274 -10.25 -3.47 -10.92
C SER A 274 -8.96 -2.69 -11.20
N ALA A 275 -7.88 -2.96 -10.45
CA ALA A 275 -6.59 -2.33 -10.67
C ALA A 275 -6.06 -2.64 -12.09
N ALA A 276 -6.24 -3.89 -12.55
CA ALA A 276 -5.86 -4.32 -13.89
C ALA A 276 -6.64 -3.57 -14.98
N ASP A 277 -7.97 -3.42 -14.83
CA ASP A 277 -8.80 -2.64 -15.78
C ASP A 277 -8.38 -1.18 -15.86
N VAL A 278 -8.04 -0.58 -14.71
CA VAL A 278 -7.56 0.79 -14.65
C VAL A 278 -6.23 0.90 -15.39
N GLU A 279 -5.27 0.02 -15.13
CA GLU A 279 -3.94 0.08 -15.74
C GLU A 279 -3.96 -0.09 -17.26
N VAL A 280 -4.87 -0.92 -17.78
CA VAL A 280 -5.08 -1.12 -19.22
C VAL A 280 -5.77 0.09 -19.88
N LYS A 281 -6.77 0.67 -19.20
CA LYS A 281 -7.63 1.74 -19.77
C LYS A 281 -7.09 3.14 -19.56
N VAL A 282 -6.17 3.32 -18.62
CA VAL A 282 -5.55 4.61 -18.33
C VAL A 282 -4.78 5.11 -19.55
N GLY A 283 -5.08 6.32 -19.96
CA GLY A 283 -4.41 6.95 -21.10
C GLY A 283 -2.96 7.28 -20.74
N LYS A 284 -2.03 6.85 -21.61
CA LYS A 284 -0.57 7.04 -21.43
C LYS A 284 -0.02 8.27 -22.14
N LYS A 285 -0.84 9.07 -22.82
CA LYS A 285 -0.42 10.27 -23.54
C LYS A 285 -0.46 11.49 -22.62
N LEU A 286 0.41 12.47 -22.87
CA LEU A 286 0.42 13.74 -22.11
C LEU A 286 -0.97 14.39 -22.02
N LYS A 287 -1.76 14.35 -23.10
CA LYS A 287 -3.12 14.86 -23.13
C LYS A 287 -3.98 14.30 -21.99
N ASN A 288 -3.88 12.98 -21.74
CA ASN A 288 -4.68 12.33 -20.69
C ASN A 288 -4.28 12.82 -19.30
N PHE A 289 -2.98 13.01 -19.03
CA PHE A 289 -2.53 13.56 -17.74
C PHE A 289 -3.01 15.01 -17.56
N ILE A 290 -3.02 15.80 -18.62
CA ILE A 290 -3.56 17.17 -18.56
C ILE A 290 -5.08 17.15 -18.28
N GLU A 291 -5.84 16.27 -18.97
CA GLU A 291 -7.28 16.12 -18.78
C GLU A 291 -7.63 15.60 -17.37
N ASP A 292 -6.85 14.70 -16.81
CA ASP A 292 -7.07 14.13 -15.47
C ASP A 292 -6.68 15.14 -14.37
N MET A 293 -5.60 15.91 -14.56
CA MET A 293 -4.96 16.70 -13.51
C MET A 293 -5.16 18.22 -13.65
N TRP A 294 -5.93 18.71 -14.64
CA TRP A 294 -6.11 20.14 -14.91
C TRP A 294 -6.57 20.95 -13.69
N VAL A 295 -7.33 20.33 -12.77
CA VAL A 295 -7.82 21.01 -11.56
C VAL A 295 -6.65 21.41 -10.66
N GLY A 296 -5.61 20.57 -10.53
CA GLY A 296 -4.39 20.92 -9.78
C GLY A 296 -3.69 22.13 -10.39
N SER A 297 -3.57 22.20 -11.73
CA SER A 297 -3.02 23.35 -12.44
C SER A 297 -3.90 24.61 -12.27
N ALA A 298 -5.22 24.44 -12.29
CA ALA A 298 -6.16 25.57 -12.06
C ALA A 298 -6.04 26.13 -10.63
N ILE A 299 -5.92 25.24 -9.61
CA ILE A 299 -5.69 25.65 -8.22
C ILE A 299 -4.38 26.44 -8.11
N SER A 300 -3.31 26.03 -8.78
CA SER A 300 -2.03 26.74 -8.74
C SER A 300 -2.13 28.16 -9.35
N VAL A 301 -2.85 28.30 -10.47
CA VAL A 301 -3.11 29.62 -11.07
C VAL A 301 -3.96 30.49 -10.14
N LEU A 302 -4.99 29.91 -9.51
CA LEU A 302 -5.83 30.62 -8.53
C LEU A 302 -4.99 31.14 -7.36
N ILE A 303 -4.12 30.30 -6.79
CA ILE A 303 -3.21 30.67 -5.71
C ILE A 303 -2.30 31.82 -6.16
N LEU A 304 -1.74 31.74 -7.36
CA LEU A 304 -0.87 32.79 -7.90
C LEU A 304 -1.61 34.11 -8.05
N VAL A 305 -2.84 34.10 -8.60
CA VAL A 305 -3.68 35.32 -8.75
C VAL A 305 -4.02 35.90 -7.37
N ILE A 306 -4.36 35.08 -6.39
CA ILE A 306 -4.62 35.53 -5.01
C ILE A 306 -3.35 36.17 -4.42
N SER A 307 -2.20 35.56 -4.60
CA SER A 307 -0.91 36.05 -4.09
C SER A 307 -0.53 37.42 -4.69
N PHE A 308 -0.78 37.66 -5.97
CA PHE A 308 -0.51 38.96 -6.60
C PHE A 308 -1.47 40.08 -6.14
N ASN A 309 -2.72 39.72 -5.79
CA ASN A 309 -3.70 40.68 -5.29
C ASN A 309 -3.55 40.98 -3.79
N ALA A 310 -2.96 40.07 -3.04
CA ALA A 310 -2.61 40.29 -1.64
C ALA A 310 -1.43 41.28 -1.59
N SER A 311 -1.59 42.41 -0.93
CA SER A 311 -0.57 43.48 -0.80
C SER A 311 0.70 43.03 -0.02
N MET A 312 0.93 41.75 0.09
CA MET A 312 2.08 41.11 0.76
C MET A 312 3.20 40.84 -0.24
N SER A 313 4.44 40.87 0.22
CA SER A 313 5.56 40.43 -0.60
C SER A 313 5.40 38.96 -0.94
N VAL A 314 5.22 38.65 -2.22
CA VAL A 314 5.23 37.27 -2.71
C VAL A 314 6.59 36.68 -2.36
N GLY A 315 6.59 35.65 -1.52
CA GLY A 315 7.83 35.04 -1.06
C GLY A 315 8.62 34.40 -2.21
N PHE A 316 9.90 34.27 -2.02
CA PHE A 316 10.81 33.68 -3.00
C PHE A 316 10.41 32.25 -3.41
N LEU A 317 9.84 31.44 -2.49
CA LEU A 317 9.41 30.08 -2.74
C LEU A 317 8.00 29.97 -3.35
N SER A 318 7.22 31.03 -3.31
CA SER A 318 5.80 31.01 -3.74
C SER A 318 5.66 30.81 -5.25
N ILE A 319 6.41 31.56 -6.05
CA ILE A 319 6.37 31.47 -7.52
C ILE A 319 6.85 30.10 -8.01
N PRO A 320 8.05 29.60 -7.57
CA PRO A 320 8.49 28.26 -7.96
C PRO A 320 7.49 27.16 -7.59
N SER A 321 6.88 27.24 -6.41
CA SER A 321 5.85 26.27 -5.99
C SER A 321 4.64 26.26 -6.93
N CYS A 322 4.11 27.44 -7.26
CA CYS A 322 2.99 27.55 -8.20
C CYS A 322 3.36 27.04 -9.60
N VAL A 323 4.57 27.32 -10.08
CA VAL A 323 5.05 26.81 -11.38
C VAL A 323 5.15 25.27 -11.36
N ILE A 324 5.69 24.68 -10.30
CA ILE A 324 5.77 23.23 -10.14
C ILE A 324 4.37 22.61 -10.12
N TRP A 325 3.44 23.16 -9.37
CA TRP A 325 2.06 22.67 -9.32
C TRP A 325 1.32 22.82 -10.66
N PHE A 326 1.56 23.92 -11.39
CA PHE A 326 1.02 24.09 -12.73
C PHE A 326 1.54 23.04 -13.70
N LEU A 327 2.83 22.70 -13.60
CA LEU A 327 3.50 21.70 -14.44
C LEU A 327 3.28 20.24 -13.94
N SER A 328 2.56 20.04 -12.85
CA SER A 328 2.36 18.71 -12.27
C SER A 328 1.85 17.64 -13.24
N PRO A 329 0.94 17.92 -14.22
CA PRO A 329 0.54 16.94 -15.22
C PRO A 329 1.69 16.50 -16.13
N VAL A 330 2.59 17.43 -16.48
CA VAL A 330 3.76 17.14 -17.31
C VAL A 330 4.76 16.30 -16.53
N ILE A 331 5.01 16.65 -15.27
CA ILE A 331 5.88 15.88 -14.37
C ILE A 331 5.34 14.45 -14.22
N ALA A 332 4.03 14.31 -13.93
CA ALA A 332 3.38 13.01 -13.80
C ALA A 332 3.50 12.16 -15.08
N TYR A 333 3.32 12.79 -16.24
CA TYR A 333 3.53 12.12 -17.54
C TYR A 333 4.97 11.63 -17.71
N VAL A 334 5.96 12.49 -17.45
CA VAL A 334 7.38 12.16 -17.66
C VAL A 334 7.82 10.99 -16.79
N ILE A 335 7.46 11.01 -15.50
CA ILE A 335 7.83 9.92 -14.57
C ILE A 335 7.03 8.64 -14.79
N SER A 336 5.87 8.71 -15.48
CA SER A 336 5.03 7.57 -15.82
C SER A 336 5.34 6.96 -17.20
N ARG A 337 6.39 7.40 -17.88
CA ARG A 337 6.81 6.76 -19.14
C ARG A 337 7.41 5.39 -18.85
N ASP A 338 7.02 4.41 -19.67
CA ASP A 338 7.63 3.07 -19.60
C ASP A 338 9.15 3.21 -19.80
N ARG A 339 9.94 2.60 -18.94
CA ARG A 339 11.39 2.56 -19.07
C ARG A 339 11.75 1.51 -20.10
N GLU A 340 12.57 1.89 -21.03
CA GLU A 340 13.25 0.93 -21.90
C GLU A 340 14.29 0.21 -21.03
N PHE A 341 14.03 -1.06 -20.74
CA PHE A 341 15.09 -1.92 -20.22
C PHE A 341 16.00 -2.26 -21.39
N GLU A 342 17.27 -1.95 -21.26
CA GLU A 342 18.25 -2.58 -22.13
C GLU A 342 18.01 -4.08 -22.03
N SER A 343 17.66 -4.69 -23.16
CA SER A 343 17.54 -6.14 -23.23
C SER A 343 18.96 -6.68 -22.98
N PHE A 344 19.21 -7.15 -21.77
CA PHE A 344 20.40 -7.92 -21.51
C PHE A 344 20.31 -9.17 -22.37
N GLU A 345 21.07 -9.21 -23.43
CA GLU A 345 21.29 -10.45 -24.16
C GLU A 345 22.06 -11.38 -23.23
N ILE A 346 21.39 -12.37 -22.72
CA ILE A 346 21.99 -13.42 -21.90
C ILE A 346 23.05 -14.11 -22.79
N THR A 347 24.28 -14.09 -22.36
CA THR A 347 25.39 -14.74 -23.07
C THR A 347 25.15 -16.24 -23.18
N SER A 348 25.80 -16.88 -24.15
CA SER A 348 25.70 -18.34 -24.31
C SER A 348 26.16 -19.09 -23.05
N GLU A 349 27.12 -18.53 -22.33
CA GLU A 349 27.65 -19.08 -21.09
C GLU A 349 26.62 -19.00 -19.94
N GLU A 350 26.01 -17.84 -19.74
CA GLU A 350 24.92 -17.64 -18.77
C GLU A 350 23.71 -18.51 -19.09
N LYS A 351 23.35 -18.62 -20.38
CA LYS A 351 22.25 -19.49 -20.80
C LYS A 351 22.53 -20.96 -20.51
N ASN A 352 23.76 -21.40 -20.71
CA ASN A 352 24.18 -22.76 -20.35
C ASN A 352 24.22 -22.97 -18.83
N TYR A 353 24.64 -21.96 -18.08
CA TYR A 353 24.59 -22.00 -16.61
C TYR A 353 23.15 -22.13 -16.10
N LEU A 354 22.24 -21.29 -16.59
CA LEU A 354 20.82 -21.35 -16.21
C LEU A 354 20.16 -22.69 -16.58
N ARG A 355 20.51 -23.24 -17.76
CA ARG A 355 20.04 -24.58 -18.15
C ARG A 355 20.55 -25.67 -17.23
N LYS A 356 21.83 -25.63 -16.82
CA LYS A 356 22.40 -26.57 -15.86
C LYS A 356 21.73 -26.45 -14.50
N LEU A 357 21.47 -25.20 -14.06
CA LEU A 357 20.80 -24.94 -12.80
C LEU A 357 19.35 -25.48 -12.82
N SER A 358 18.60 -25.19 -13.87
CA SER A 358 17.24 -25.69 -14.06
C SER A 358 17.21 -27.23 -14.09
N ARG A 359 18.15 -27.84 -14.81
CA ARG A 359 18.29 -29.31 -14.86
C ARG A 359 18.61 -29.92 -13.48
N LYS A 360 19.48 -29.25 -12.72
CA LYS A 360 19.84 -29.67 -11.36
C LYS A 360 18.67 -29.56 -10.39
N THR A 361 17.87 -28.50 -10.51
CA THR A 361 16.66 -28.31 -9.72
C THR A 361 15.61 -29.37 -10.05
N TRP A 362 15.41 -29.66 -11.34
CA TRP A 362 14.47 -30.68 -11.79
C TRP A 362 14.87 -32.09 -11.39
N ALA A 363 16.18 -32.37 -11.32
CA ALA A 363 16.68 -33.69 -10.92
C ALA A 363 16.17 -34.13 -9.55
N TYR A 364 15.89 -33.20 -8.64
CA TYR A 364 15.28 -33.51 -7.35
C TYR A 364 13.95 -34.24 -7.50
N PHE A 365 13.10 -33.81 -8.41
CA PHE A 365 11.82 -34.47 -8.65
C PHE A 365 11.99 -35.81 -9.37
N GLU A 366 12.91 -35.90 -10.33
CA GLU A 366 13.20 -37.17 -11.02
C GLU A 366 13.75 -38.24 -10.05
N ASP A 367 14.58 -37.86 -9.09
CA ASP A 367 15.22 -38.75 -8.17
C ASP A 367 14.27 -39.22 -7.05
N PHE A 368 13.33 -38.36 -6.61
CA PHE A 368 12.57 -38.59 -5.39
C PHE A 368 11.06 -38.71 -5.58
N VAL A 369 10.52 -38.42 -6.76
CA VAL A 369 9.09 -38.60 -7.06
C VAL A 369 8.92 -39.92 -7.80
N ASN A 370 8.43 -40.91 -7.09
CA ASN A 370 8.28 -42.28 -7.57
C ASN A 370 7.05 -42.95 -6.93
N ASP A 371 6.86 -44.23 -7.21
CA ASP A 371 5.75 -45.03 -6.67
C ASP A 371 5.82 -45.20 -5.14
N GLU A 372 7.00 -45.26 -4.57
CA GLU A 372 7.22 -45.33 -3.11
C GLU A 372 6.76 -44.07 -2.40
N SER A 373 6.88 -42.91 -3.07
CA SER A 373 6.42 -41.61 -2.59
C SER A 373 4.97 -41.27 -2.97
N ASN A 374 4.24 -42.22 -3.55
CA ASN A 374 2.91 -42.03 -4.15
C ASN A 374 2.90 -40.87 -5.22
N TRP A 375 4.00 -40.74 -5.94
CA TRP A 375 4.19 -39.69 -6.96
C TRP A 375 4.05 -38.28 -6.39
N LEU A 376 4.52 -38.06 -5.15
CA LEU A 376 4.51 -36.76 -4.48
C LEU A 376 5.94 -36.35 -4.14
N GLY A 377 6.28 -35.10 -4.42
CA GLY A 377 7.58 -34.53 -4.05
C GLY A 377 7.78 -34.53 -2.53
N PRO A 378 8.89 -35.11 -2.02
CA PRO A 378 9.18 -35.09 -0.59
C PRO A 378 9.45 -33.67 -0.09
N ASP A 379 9.43 -33.49 1.22
CA ASP A 379 9.62 -32.17 1.83
C ASP A 379 11.03 -31.64 1.61
N ASN A 380 12.03 -32.48 1.84
CA ASN A 380 13.43 -32.14 1.58
C ASN A 380 14.30 -33.43 1.51
N TYR A 381 15.52 -33.23 1.04
CA TYR A 381 16.62 -34.16 1.16
C TYR A 381 17.75 -33.50 1.94
N GLN A 382 18.16 -34.10 3.05
CA GLN A 382 19.18 -33.53 3.93
C GLN A 382 20.51 -34.25 3.76
N GLU A 383 21.51 -33.54 3.24
CA GLU A 383 22.86 -34.03 3.00
C GLU A 383 23.76 -33.92 4.24
N ASP A 384 23.68 -32.78 4.95
CA ASP A 384 24.54 -32.51 6.10
C ASP A 384 23.75 -31.86 7.27
N PRO A 385 23.70 -32.46 8.46
CA PRO A 385 24.06 -33.89 8.71
C PRO A 385 23.17 -34.83 7.89
N HIS A 386 23.73 -35.91 7.40
CA HIS A 386 23.01 -36.82 6.50
C HIS A 386 21.80 -37.46 7.20
N ASN A 387 20.60 -37.13 6.72
CA ASN A 387 19.34 -37.67 7.19
C ASN A 387 18.47 -38.24 6.04
N GLY A 388 18.92 -38.09 4.80
CA GLY A 388 18.26 -38.60 3.62
C GLY A 388 16.95 -37.87 3.29
N VAL A 389 16.01 -38.60 2.70
CA VAL A 389 14.72 -38.13 2.23
C VAL A 389 13.73 -37.96 3.37
N ALA A 390 13.11 -36.81 3.49
CA ALA A 390 11.97 -36.59 4.39
C ALA A 390 10.67 -37.06 3.72
N HIS A 391 10.22 -38.27 4.01
CA HIS A 391 9.03 -38.92 3.43
C HIS A 391 7.71 -38.28 3.88
N ARG A 392 7.64 -36.96 3.84
CA ARG A 392 6.43 -36.12 4.00
C ARG A 392 6.41 -35.13 2.89
N THR A 393 5.24 -34.58 2.58
CA THR A 393 5.11 -33.54 1.56
C THR A 393 4.24 -32.39 2.07
N SER A 394 4.26 -31.27 1.34
CA SER A 394 3.44 -30.12 1.62
C SER A 394 2.72 -29.65 0.35
N PRO A 395 1.64 -28.89 0.46
CA PRO A 395 1.00 -28.27 -0.70
C PRO A 395 1.95 -27.39 -1.54
N THR A 396 2.96 -26.79 -0.90
CA THR A 396 4.01 -26.04 -1.59
C THR A 396 4.84 -26.93 -2.50
N ASN A 397 5.29 -28.08 -2.00
CA ASN A 397 6.11 -29.02 -2.78
C ASN A 397 5.32 -29.61 -3.96
N MET A 398 4.04 -29.96 -3.73
CA MET A 398 3.14 -30.37 -4.80
C MET A 398 2.96 -29.28 -5.86
N GLY A 399 2.82 -28.03 -5.44
CA GLY A 399 2.72 -26.88 -6.36
C GLY A 399 4.00 -26.67 -7.17
N MET A 400 5.17 -26.82 -6.56
CA MET A 400 6.46 -26.68 -7.26
C MET A 400 6.72 -27.85 -8.24
N GLU A 401 6.23 -29.03 -7.94
CA GLU A 401 6.32 -30.19 -8.84
C GLU A 401 5.46 -30.00 -10.11
N LEU A 402 4.32 -29.31 -9.98
CA LEU A 402 3.37 -29.07 -11.09
C LEU A 402 3.75 -27.86 -11.97
N THR A 403 4.73 -27.05 -11.59
CA THR A 403 5.16 -25.83 -12.30
C THR A 403 6.49 -26.01 -13.02
#